data_6e6d1580124717fdcbfe83093a4ca3ad
#
_entry.id   6e6d1580124717fdcbfe83093a4ca3ad
#
_cell.length_a   1.000
_cell.length_b   1.000
_cell.length_c   1.000
_cell.angle_alpha   90.00
_cell.angle_beta   90.00
_cell.angle_gamma   90.00
#
_symmetry.space_group_name_H-M   'P 1'
#
loop_
_entity.id
_entity.type
_entity.pdbx_description
1 polymer ?
#
loop_
_entity_poly.entity_id
_entity_poly.type
_entity_poly.pdbx_seq_one_letter_code
_entity_poly.pdbx_strand_id
1 'polypeptide(L)'
;NSLSLEQVTAILDGKRVLGNPNEIREVQNAYEAYDLMMRLNPYSVKDLLMAHKLMMQGLVPENGRFRSRGVGVFEGESVVHMAPPAEFVPEHINNLFEWYRVSELHPLVKSAVFHYEFEFIHPFADGNGRMGRMWHSLLLGTWKEIFFWLPVEELIQSRQQEYYDALGTADKQADSSVFVELMLKIIRDSLKEITVVGRGGDQDNDQVTDQDKSPTERLLKVMGEDTLAAKELMARLGLSHRPTFRKNYLNPALESDLIERTIPDKPNSRNQKYRRKNAR
;
A
#
# COMPACT_ATOMS: atom_id res chain seq x y z
N ASN A 1 -3.10 -4.06 16.42
CA ASN A 1 -1.80 -4.70 16.61
C ASN A 1 -0.98 -3.89 17.60
N SER A 2 -0.44 -4.53 18.64
CA SER A 2 0.25 -3.88 19.75
C SER A 2 1.79 -3.85 19.56
N LEU A 3 2.32 -4.40 18.47
CA LEU A 3 3.75 -4.47 18.18
C LEU A 3 4.34 -3.08 17.90
N SER A 4 5.51 -2.80 18.48
CA SER A 4 6.26 -1.58 18.16
C SER A 4 6.85 -1.61 16.75
N LEU A 5 7.19 -0.45 16.21
CA LEU A 5 7.85 -0.34 14.90
C LEU A 5 9.15 -1.15 14.83
N GLU A 6 9.92 -1.20 15.93
CA GLU A 6 11.14 -1.99 16.02
C GLU A 6 10.85 -3.50 15.94
N GLN A 7 9.77 -3.95 16.61
CA GLN A 7 9.34 -5.35 16.54
C GLN A 7 8.85 -5.71 15.14
N VAL A 8 8.05 -4.85 14.51
CA VAL A 8 7.62 -5.04 13.11
C VAL A 8 8.83 -5.14 12.18
N THR A 9 9.78 -4.22 12.29
CA THR A 9 11.01 -4.25 11.49
C THR A 9 11.82 -5.55 11.72
N ALA A 10 11.93 -5.99 12.98
CA ALA A 10 12.62 -7.23 13.30
C ALA A 10 11.92 -8.47 12.70
N ILE A 11 10.59 -8.51 12.70
CA ILE A 11 9.80 -9.57 12.06
C ILE A 11 10.09 -9.61 10.55
N LEU A 12 10.06 -8.44 9.89
CA LEU A 12 10.33 -8.32 8.46
C LEU A 12 11.78 -8.67 8.08
N ASP A 13 12.71 -8.47 9.00
CA ASP A 13 14.11 -8.92 8.88
C ASP A 13 14.30 -10.43 9.15
N GLY A 14 13.24 -11.16 9.46
CA GLY A 14 13.27 -12.59 9.79
C GLY A 14 13.83 -12.92 11.19
N LYS A 15 13.89 -11.93 12.08
CA LYS A 15 14.34 -12.11 13.46
C LYS A 15 13.19 -12.63 14.33
N ARG A 16 13.54 -13.35 15.38
CA ARG A 16 12.55 -13.79 16.38
C ARG A 16 12.15 -12.61 17.27
N VAL A 17 10.86 -12.39 17.41
CA VAL A 17 10.27 -11.34 18.26
C VAL A 17 9.37 -12.00 19.31
N LEU A 18 9.44 -11.49 20.54
CA LEU A 18 8.48 -11.86 21.58
C LEU A 18 7.22 -11.01 21.40
N GLY A 19 6.08 -11.66 21.24
CA GLY A 19 4.79 -11.01 21.05
C GLY A 19 3.67 -12.03 20.86
N ASN A 20 2.45 -11.53 20.69
CA ASN A 20 1.30 -12.37 20.39
C ASN A 20 1.52 -13.06 19.02
N PRO A 21 1.45 -14.41 18.94
CA PRO A 21 1.67 -15.12 17.68
C PRO A 21 0.75 -14.68 16.53
N ASN A 22 -0.49 -14.30 16.85
CA ASN A 22 -1.45 -13.82 15.84
C ASN A 22 -1.03 -12.42 15.31
N GLU A 23 -0.58 -11.52 16.18
CA GLU A 23 -0.10 -10.19 15.75
C GLU A 23 1.16 -10.29 14.90
N ILE A 24 2.10 -11.18 15.25
CA ILE A 24 3.28 -11.47 14.43
C ILE A 24 2.87 -12.00 13.06
N ARG A 25 1.90 -12.93 13.03
CA ARG A 25 1.37 -13.47 11.79
C ARG A 25 0.67 -12.43 10.95
N GLU A 26 -0.11 -11.54 11.56
CA GLU A 26 -0.73 -10.39 10.86
C GLU A 26 0.30 -9.54 10.12
N VAL A 27 1.42 -9.21 10.76
CA VAL A 27 2.49 -8.42 10.14
C VAL A 27 3.11 -9.18 8.95
N GLN A 28 3.40 -10.47 9.12
CA GLN A 28 3.97 -11.30 8.06
C GLN A 28 3.01 -11.42 6.87
N ASN A 29 1.75 -11.73 7.13
CA ASN A 29 0.73 -11.87 6.11
C ASN A 29 0.47 -10.54 5.36
N ALA A 30 0.40 -9.43 6.07
CA ALA A 30 0.25 -8.11 5.48
C ALA A 30 1.43 -7.81 4.55
N TYR A 31 2.66 -8.05 5.02
CA TYR A 31 3.85 -7.85 4.19
C TYR A 31 3.80 -8.67 2.90
N GLU A 32 3.48 -9.97 2.97
CA GLU A 32 3.36 -10.83 1.80
C GLU A 32 2.26 -10.39 0.84
N ALA A 33 1.10 -9.97 1.38
CA ALA A 33 -0.01 -9.50 0.57
C ALA A 33 0.33 -8.19 -0.16
N TYR A 34 1.00 -7.25 0.51
CA TYR A 34 1.44 -5.99 -0.09
C TYR A 34 2.59 -6.18 -1.09
N ASP A 35 3.52 -7.11 -0.85
CA ASP A 35 4.55 -7.45 -1.84
C ASP A 35 3.95 -8.03 -3.12
N LEU A 36 2.86 -8.80 -2.98
CA LEU A 36 2.12 -9.33 -4.12
C LEU A 36 1.28 -8.27 -4.84
N MET A 37 0.83 -7.21 -4.14
CA MET A 37 -0.17 -6.25 -4.61
C MET A 37 0.13 -5.72 -6.02
N MET A 38 1.37 -5.35 -6.30
CA MET A 38 1.76 -4.79 -7.61
C MET A 38 1.67 -5.78 -8.79
N ARG A 39 1.44 -7.07 -8.51
CA ARG A 39 1.30 -8.13 -9.50
C ARG A 39 -0.15 -8.58 -9.68
N LEU A 40 -1.06 -8.07 -8.85
CA LEU A 40 -2.48 -8.39 -8.89
C LEU A 40 -3.18 -7.62 -10.03
N ASN A 41 -4.16 -8.27 -10.63
CA ASN A 41 -5.08 -7.60 -11.54
C ASN A 41 -6.20 -6.93 -10.72
N PRO A 42 -6.31 -5.58 -10.72
CA PRO A 42 -7.29 -4.84 -9.93
C PRO A 42 -8.74 -5.13 -10.33
N TYR A 43 -8.97 -5.77 -11.47
CA TYR A 43 -10.29 -6.12 -12.01
C TYR A 43 -10.64 -7.61 -11.81
N SER A 44 -9.84 -8.35 -11.06
CA SER A 44 -9.96 -9.80 -10.89
C SER A 44 -10.45 -10.17 -9.50
N VAL A 45 -11.68 -10.70 -9.41
CA VAL A 45 -12.20 -11.28 -8.16
C VAL A 45 -11.35 -12.46 -7.68
N LYS A 46 -10.77 -13.24 -8.60
CA LYS A 46 -9.85 -14.33 -8.26
C LYS A 46 -8.62 -13.80 -7.52
N ASP A 47 -8.07 -12.67 -7.97
CA ASP A 47 -6.90 -12.05 -7.35
C ASP A 47 -7.27 -11.42 -6.00
N LEU A 48 -8.49 -10.88 -5.85
CA LEU A 48 -9.03 -10.44 -4.58
C LEU A 48 -9.06 -11.58 -3.56
N LEU A 49 -9.58 -12.74 -3.94
CA LEU A 49 -9.64 -13.91 -3.07
C LEU A 49 -8.25 -14.47 -2.74
N MET A 50 -7.30 -14.41 -3.69
CA MET A 50 -5.92 -14.80 -3.45
C MET A 50 -5.23 -13.86 -2.46
N ALA A 51 -5.41 -12.55 -2.63
CA ALA A 51 -4.87 -11.55 -1.70
C ALA A 51 -5.45 -11.72 -0.29
N HIS A 52 -6.77 -11.93 -0.16
CA HIS A 52 -7.39 -12.22 1.12
C HIS A 52 -6.85 -13.52 1.75
N LYS A 53 -6.61 -14.55 0.94
CA LYS A 53 -6.01 -15.79 1.42
C LYS A 53 -4.66 -15.55 2.09
N LEU A 54 -3.79 -14.75 1.48
CA LEU A 54 -2.49 -14.39 2.04
C LEU A 54 -2.65 -13.51 3.29
N MET A 55 -3.46 -12.45 3.20
CA MET A 55 -3.67 -11.49 4.28
C MET A 55 -4.18 -12.15 5.56
N MET A 56 -5.01 -13.18 5.42
CA MET A 56 -5.71 -13.83 6.53
C MET A 56 -5.23 -15.26 6.81
N GLN A 57 -4.11 -15.67 6.23
CA GLN A 57 -3.59 -17.02 6.39
C GLN A 57 -3.29 -17.36 7.86
N GLY A 58 -3.93 -18.41 8.36
CA GLY A 58 -3.77 -18.87 9.75
C GLY A 58 -4.37 -17.95 10.81
N LEU A 59 -5.08 -16.89 10.41
CA LEU A 59 -5.83 -16.00 11.31
C LEU A 59 -7.31 -16.38 11.35
N VAL A 60 -7.87 -16.77 10.20
CA VAL A 60 -9.26 -17.22 10.09
C VAL A 60 -9.38 -18.49 9.26
N PRO A 61 -10.36 -19.37 9.58
CA PRO A 61 -10.57 -20.60 8.81
C PRO A 61 -11.06 -20.36 7.38
N GLU A 62 -11.84 -19.29 7.16
CA GLU A 62 -12.48 -18.97 5.88
C GLU A 62 -11.64 -18.00 5.03
N ASN A 63 -10.29 -18.09 5.10
CA ASN A 63 -9.44 -17.24 4.25
C ASN A 63 -9.56 -17.61 2.77
N GLY A 64 -9.49 -16.61 1.91
CA GLY A 64 -9.52 -16.77 0.44
C GLY A 64 -10.87 -17.14 -0.14
N ARG A 65 -11.96 -16.94 0.62
CA ARG A 65 -13.34 -17.15 0.16
C ARG A 65 -14.28 -16.12 0.77
N PHE A 66 -15.37 -15.86 0.11
CA PHE A 66 -16.45 -15.05 0.66
C PHE A 66 -17.07 -15.72 1.87
N ARG A 67 -17.60 -14.91 2.78
CA ARG A 67 -18.33 -15.39 3.97
C ARG A 67 -19.55 -16.21 3.58
N SER A 68 -19.86 -17.17 4.39
CA SER A 68 -21.03 -18.04 4.25
C SER A 68 -22.18 -17.67 5.21
N ARG A 69 -21.94 -16.70 6.10
CA ARG A 69 -22.89 -16.27 7.15
C ARG A 69 -23.11 -14.77 7.11
N GLY A 70 -24.21 -14.31 7.72
CA GLY A 70 -24.45 -12.90 7.97
C GLY A 70 -23.37 -12.33 8.89
N VAL A 71 -22.93 -11.11 8.60
CA VAL A 71 -22.04 -10.33 9.46
C VAL A 71 -22.61 -8.93 9.62
N GLY A 72 -22.32 -8.30 10.77
CA GLY A 72 -22.62 -6.90 11.04
C GLY A 72 -21.33 -6.18 11.44
N VAL A 73 -21.25 -4.91 11.17
CA VAL A 73 -20.23 -4.03 11.75
C VAL A 73 -20.78 -3.48 13.04
N PHE A 74 -20.04 -3.69 14.12
CA PHE A 74 -20.45 -3.30 15.47
C PHE A 74 -19.53 -2.21 16.00
N GLU A 75 -20.13 -1.22 16.67
CA GLU A 75 -19.43 -0.26 17.50
C GLU A 75 -19.91 -0.48 18.94
N GLY A 76 -19.08 -1.13 19.76
CA GLY A 76 -19.50 -1.62 21.06
C GLY A 76 -20.63 -2.66 20.94
N GLU A 77 -21.79 -2.38 21.56
CA GLU A 77 -22.98 -3.22 21.48
C GLU A 77 -23.96 -2.79 20.36
N SER A 78 -23.67 -1.70 19.68
CA SER A 78 -24.55 -1.14 18.64
C SER A 78 -24.17 -1.68 17.26
N VAL A 79 -25.17 -2.12 16.49
CA VAL A 79 -24.99 -2.47 15.07
C VAL A 79 -24.89 -1.16 14.27
N VAL A 80 -23.74 -0.86 13.72
CA VAL A 80 -23.50 0.33 12.89
C VAL A 80 -23.95 0.09 11.45
N HIS A 81 -23.69 -1.13 10.95
CA HIS A 81 -24.05 -1.54 9.60
C HIS A 81 -24.40 -3.04 9.58
N MET A 82 -25.48 -3.40 8.87
CA MET A 82 -25.83 -4.78 8.61
C MET A 82 -25.49 -5.10 7.15
N ALA A 83 -24.44 -5.88 6.94
CA ALA A 83 -24.02 -6.28 5.59
C ALA A 83 -25.11 -7.10 4.87
N PRO A 84 -25.18 -7.08 3.54
CA PRO A 84 -26.10 -7.87 2.73
C PRO A 84 -26.04 -9.36 3.08
N PRO A 85 -27.11 -10.15 2.83
CA PRO A 85 -27.06 -11.60 3.02
C PRO A 85 -25.91 -12.25 2.25
N ALA A 86 -25.28 -13.27 2.87
CA ALA A 86 -24.06 -13.89 2.34
C ALA A 86 -24.22 -14.48 0.93
N GLU A 87 -25.41 -14.96 0.61
CA GLU A 87 -25.76 -15.53 -0.71
C GLU A 87 -25.62 -14.54 -1.87
N PHE A 88 -25.79 -13.22 -1.60
CA PHE A 88 -25.66 -12.16 -2.62
C PHE A 88 -24.25 -11.57 -2.72
N VAL A 89 -23.36 -11.89 -1.79
CA VAL A 89 -21.98 -11.33 -1.80
C VAL A 89 -21.24 -11.57 -3.11
N PRO A 90 -21.24 -12.79 -3.70
CA PRO A 90 -20.54 -13.00 -4.97
C PRO A 90 -21.08 -12.12 -6.11
N GLU A 91 -22.41 -11.93 -6.17
CA GLU A 91 -23.05 -11.08 -7.18
C GLU A 91 -22.68 -9.62 -6.96
N HIS A 92 -22.79 -9.09 -5.72
CA HIS A 92 -22.44 -7.71 -5.41
C HIS A 92 -20.99 -7.39 -5.71
N ILE A 93 -20.06 -8.28 -5.36
CA ILE A 93 -18.64 -8.09 -5.68
C ILE A 93 -18.39 -8.10 -7.19
N ASN A 94 -19.00 -9.03 -7.95
CA ASN A 94 -18.86 -9.03 -9.40
C ASN A 94 -19.41 -7.73 -10.01
N ASN A 95 -20.57 -7.27 -9.55
CA ASN A 95 -21.18 -6.01 -10.01
C ASN A 95 -20.30 -4.81 -9.67
N LEU A 96 -19.70 -4.77 -8.49
CA LEU A 96 -18.78 -3.71 -8.08
C LEU A 96 -17.52 -3.65 -8.97
N PHE A 97 -16.94 -4.81 -9.28
CA PHE A 97 -15.77 -4.90 -10.15
C PHE A 97 -16.10 -4.50 -11.58
N GLU A 98 -17.26 -4.93 -12.10
CA GLU A 98 -17.72 -4.53 -13.42
C GLU A 98 -18.01 -3.02 -13.49
N TRP A 99 -18.72 -2.48 -12.48
CA TRP A 99 -18.95 -1.04 -12.38
C TRP A 99 -17.63 -0.26 -12.39
N TYR A 100 -16.63 -0.68 -11.61
CA TYR A 100 -15.33 0.00 -11.57
C TYR A 100 -14.64 -0.02 -12.93
N ARG A 101 -14.75 -1.14 -13.66
CA ARG A 101 -14.14 -1.32 -14.98
C ARG A 101 -14.71 -0.38 -16.04
N VAL A 102 -16.04 -0.22 -16.04
CA VAL A 102 -16.75 0.56 -17.08
C VAL A 102 -16.98 2.02 -16.69
N SER A 103 -16.83 2.38 -15.41
CA SER A 103 -17.10 3.72 -14.92
C SER A 103 -16.12 4.75 -15.49
N GLU A 104 -16.67 5.86 -16.00
CA GLU A 104 -15.93 7.00 -16.54
C GLU A 104 -15.56 8.05 -15.47
N LEU A 105 -15.93 7.82 -14.21
CA LEU A 105 -15.56 8.69 -13.11
C LEU A 105 -14.04 8.80 -12.97
N HIS A 106 -13.59 9.95 -12.47
CA HIS A 106 -12.17 10.16 -12.21
C HIS A 106 -11.63 9.08 -11.25
N PRO A 107 -10.43 8.49 -11.49
CA PRO A 107 -9.88 7.39 -10.69
C PRO A 107 -9.86 7.61 -9.18
N LEU A 108 -9.61 8.84 -8.71
CA LEU A 108 -9.67 9.19 -7.29
C LEU A 108 -11.08 9.02 -6.70
N VAL A 109 -12.11 9.40 -7.47
CA VAL A 109 -13.51 9.31 -7.04
C VAL A 109 -13.97 7.86 -7.08
N LYS A 110 -13.80 7.18 -8.23
CA LYS A 110 -14.29 5.81 -8.37
C LYS A 110 -13.57 4.81 -7.46
N SER A 111 -12.30 5.04 -7.10
CA SER A 111 -11.61 4.18 -6.12
C SER A 111 -12.14 4.39 -4.69
N ALA A 112 -12.52 5.61 -4.33
CA ALA A 112 -13.15 5.90 -3.05
C ALA A 112 -14.58 5.32 -2.97
N VAL A 113 -15.37 5.43 -4.04
CA VAL A 113 -16.70 4.77 -4.13
C VAL A 113 -16.53 3.25 -4.06
N PHE A 114 -15.56 2.67 -4.79
CA PHE A 114 -15.29 1.23 -4.69
C PHE A 114 -14.96 0.81 -3.26
N HIS A 115 -14.15 1.59 -2.55
CA HIS A 115 -13.78 1.30 -1.18
C HIS A 115 -15.00 1.33 -0.26
N TYR A 116 -15.86 2.35 -0.40
CA TYR A 116 -17.12 2.44 0.37
C TYR A 116 -18.02 1.22 0.11
N GLU A 117 -18.29 0.91 -1.15
CA GLU A 117 -19.14 -0.23 -1.52
C GLU A 117 -18.56 -1.56 -1.05
N PHE A 118 -17.24 -1.71 -1.09
CA PHE A 118 -16.56 -2.90 -0.58
C PHE A 118 -16.76 -3.07 0.94
N GLU A 119 -16.62 -1.98 1.72
CA GLU A 119 -16.88 -2.00 3.14
C GLU A 119 -18.37 -2.24 3.44
N PHE A 120 -19.28 -1.71 2.63
CA PHE A 120 -20.72 -1.94 2.73
C PHE A 120 -21.09 -3.40 2.45
N ILE A 121 -20.57 -4.00 1.38
CA ILE A 121 -20.80 -5.43 1.04
C ILE A 121 -20.24 -6.35 2.12
N HIS A 122 -19.10 -5.96 2.70
CA HIS A 122 -18.39 -6.70 3.75
C HIS A 122 -18.17 -8.18 3.37
N PRO A 123 -17.43 -8.47 2.28
CA PRO A 123 -17.50 -9.77 1.61
C PRO A 123 -16.87 -10.92 2.39
N PHE A 124 -16.05 -10.65 3.40
CA PHE A 124 -15.32 -11.66 4.15
C PHE A 124 -15.82 -11.80 5.59
N ALA A 125 -15.52 -12.94 6.21
CA ALA A 125 -15.83 -13.17 7.63
C ALA A 125 -14.98 -12.27 8.55
N ASP A 126 -13.75 -11.94 8.12
CA ASP A 126 -12.83 -10.99 8.78
C ASP A 126 -11.84 -10.44 7.72
N GLY A 127 -11.16 -9.34 8.03
CA GLY A 127 -10.14 -8.74 7.17
C GLY A 127 -10.69 -7.79 6.10
N ASN A 128 -11.98 -7.44 6.13
CA ASN A 128 -12.58 -6.54 5.13
C ASN A 128 -11.86 -5.20 5.08
N GLY A 129 -11.68 -4.52 6.20
CA GLY A 129 -10.99 -3.22 6.24
C GLY A 129 -9.55 -3.28 5.72
N ARG A 130 -8.79 -4.33 6.03
CA ARG A 130 -7.44 -4.55 5.47
C ARG A 130 -7.47 -4.72 3.96
N MET A 131 -8.42 -5.52 3.47
CA MET A 131 -8.60 -5.75 2.04
C MET A 131 -9.12 -4.52 1.30
N GLY A 132 -10.08 -3.80 1.85
CA GLY A 132 -10.62 -2.56 1.27
C GLY A 132 -9.53 -1.52 1.07
N ARG A 133 -8.70 -1.27 2.09
CA ARG A 133 -7.58 -0.33 2.01
C ARG A 133 -6.50 -0.77 1.02
N MET A 134 -6.10 -2.06 1.08
CA MET A 134 -5.13 -2.60 0.13
C MET A 134 -5.63 -2.52 -1.31
N TRP A 135 -6.90 -2.86 -1.55
CA TRP A 135 -7.50 -2.81 -2.89
C TRP A 135 -7.64 -1.38 -3.40
N HIS A 136 -7.98 -0.45 -2.52
CA HIS A 136 -7.99 0.98 -2.84
C HIS A 136 -6.60 1.46 -3.30
N SER A 137 -5.54 1.09 -2.58
CA SER A 137 -4.15 1.38 -2.96
C SER A 137 -3.77 0.74 -4.29
N LEU A 138 -4.19 -0.50 -4.55
CA LEU A 138 -3.99 -1.18 -5.83
C LEU A 138 -4.68 -0.44 -6.99
N LEU A 139 -5.96 -0.06 -6.82
CA LEU A 139 -6.73 0.66 -7.83
C LEU A 139 -6.08 2.00 -8.19
N LEU A 140 -5.68 2.76 -7.19
CA LEU A 140 -4.99 4.04 -7.38
C LEU A 140 -3.60 3.88 -7.96
N GLY A 141 -2.82 2.92 -7.46
CA GLY A 141 -1.45 2.65 -7.92
C GLY A 141 -1.40 2.16 -9.36
N THR A 142 -2.43 1.44 -9.81
CA THR A 142 -2.58 1.05 -11.22
C THR A 142 -2.84 2.25 -12.13
N TRP A 143 -3.50 3.29 -11.64
CA TRP A 143 -3.68 4.55 -12.36
C TRP A 143 -2.42 5.41 -12.36
N LYS A 144 -1.79 5.58 -11.17
CA LYS A 144 -0.52 6.32 -11.01
C LYS A 144 0.34 5.63 -9.96
N GLU A 145 1.53 5.22 -10.33
CA GLU A 145 2.46 4.43 -9.50
C GLU A 145 2.76 5.06 -8.12
N ILE A 146 2.74 6.41 -8.02
CA ILE A 146 2.96 7.12 -6.76
C ILE A 146 2.02 6.65 -5.65
N PHE A 147 0.79 6.24 -5.99
CA PHE A 147 -0.21 5.82 -5.02
C PHE A 147 0.07 4.46 -4.36
N PHE A 148 0.96 3.64 -4.91
CA PHE A 148 1.44 2.44 -4.21
C PHE A 148 2.29 2.78 -2.98
N TRP A 149 2.80 4.01 -2.91
CA TRP A 149 3.75 4.47 -1.89
C TRP A 149 3.15 5.47 -0.91
N LEU A 150 1.90 5.83 -1.08
CA LEU A 150 1.21 6.74 -0.17
C LEU A 150 0.87 6.03 1.15
N PRO A 151 1.16 6.63 2.31
CA PRO A 151 0.80 6.09 3.62
C PRO A 151 -0.69 6.27 3.93
N VAL A 152 -1.57 5.88 3.00
CA VAL A 152 -3.03 6.06 3.13
C VAL A 152 -3.56 5.32 4.35
N GLU A 153 -3.04 4.13 4.64
CA GLU A 153 -3.45 3.34 5.81
C GLU A 153 -3.10 4.03 7.13
N GLU A 154 -1.91 4.59 7.24
CA GLU A 154 -1.47 5.32 8.44
C GLU A 154 -2.35 6.54 8.70
N LEU A 155 -2.69 7.29 7.63
CA LEU A 155 -3.59 8.44 7.73
C LEU A 155 -5.04 8.04 8.03
N ILE A 156 -5.53 6.93 7.51
CA ILE A 156 -6.85 6.39 7.90
C ILE A 156 -6.79 5.99 9.38
N GLN A 157 -5.72 5.34 9.83
CA GLN A 157 -5.57 4.95 11.22
C GLN A 157 -5.52 6.15 12.17
N SER A 158 -4.80 7.21 11.80
CA SER A 158 -4.73 8.44 12.60
C SER A 158 -6.05 9.20 12.67
N ARG A 159 -6.98 8.96 11.72
CA ARG A 159 -8.34 9.53 11.62
C ARG A 159 -9.41 8.47 11.72
N GLN A 160 -9.18 7.43 12.49
CA GLN A 160 -10.05 6.25 12.53
C GLN A 160 -11.50 6.60 12.88
N GLN A 161 -11.72 7.52 13.81
CA GLN A 161 -13.07 7.94 14.18
C GLN A 161 -13.77 8.65 13.01
N GLU A 162 -13.10 9.62 12.35
CA GLU A 162 -13.65 10.30 11.17
C GLU A 162 -14.00 9.31 10.05
N TYR A 163 -13.19 8.28 9.88
CA TYR A 163 -13.41 7.25 8.87
C TYR A 163 -14.66 6.43 9.16
N TYR A 164 -14.87 5.98 10.41
CA TYR A 164 -16.08 5.23 10.76
C TYR A 164 -17.32 6.12 10.78
N ASP A 165 -17.22 7.37 11.22
CA ASP A 165 -18.31 8.34 11.19
C ASP A 165 -18.77 8.62 9.74
N ALA A 166 -17.81 8.75 8.80
CA ALA A 166 -18.11 8.95 7.39
C ALA A 166 -18.78 7.72 6.76
N LEU A 167 -18.31 6.49 7.08
CA LEU A 167 -18.97 5.25 6.64
C LEU A 167 -20.41 5.18 7.17
N GLY A 168 -20.60 5.37 8.48
CA GLY A 168 -21.92 5.30 9.09
C GLY A 168 -22.86 6.41 8.61
N THR A 169 -22.34 7.60 8.27
CA THR A 169 -23.14 8.70 7.72
C THR A 169 -23.57 8.40 6.29
N ALA A 170 -22.63 7.91 5.47
CA ALA A 170 -22.89 7.52 4.09
C ALA A 170 -23.95 6.40 4.02
N ASP A 171 -23.86 5.41 4.91
CA ASP A 171 -24.81 4.32 5.01
C ASP A 171 -26.23 4.81 5.37
N LYS A 172 -26.36 5.65 6.39
CA LYS A 172 -27.64 6.25 6.81
C LYS A 172 -28.29 7.12 5.75
N GLN A 173 -27.49 7.82 4.94
CA GLN A 173 -27.98 8.73 3.91
C GLN A 173 -28.16 8.03 2.55
N ALA A 174 -27.69 6.79 2.40
CA ALA A 174 -27.56 6.08 1.12
C ALA A 174 -26.81 6.94 0.07
N ASP A 175 -25.79 7.69 0.53
CA ASP A 175 -24.98 8.60 -0.28
C ASP A 175 -23.52 8.53 0.16
N SER A 176 -22.66 8.01 -0.71
CA SER A 176 -21.23 7.86 -0.45
C SER A 176 -20.42 9.15 -0.49
N SER A 177 -21.01 10.29 -0.81
CA SER A 177 -20.30 11.57 -1.04
C SER A 177 -19.45 11.99 0.15
N VAL A 178 -19.97 11.88 1.38
CA VAL A 178 -19.24 12.23 2.60
C VAL A 178 -18.00 11.36 2.80
N PHE A 179 -18.10 10.08 2.48
CA PHE A 179 -16.96 9.16 2.54
C PHE A 179 -15.93 9.44 1.43
N VAL A 180 -16.39 9.70 0.21
CA VAL A 180 -15.54 10.08 -0.92
C VAL A 180 -14.77 11.37 -0.60
N GLU A 181 -15.43 12.39 -0.06
CA GLU A 181 -14.76 13.62 0.36
C GLU A 181 -13.69 13.40 1.41
N LEU A 182 -13.94 12.54 2.42
CA LEU A 182 -12.94 12.18 3.43
C LEU A 182 -11.74 11.49 2.78
N MET A 183 -11.97 10.50 1.91
CA MET A 183 -10.88 9.78 1.24
C MET A 183 -10.04 10.70 0.35
N LEU A 184 -10.66 11.67 -0.35
CA LEU A 184 -9.95 12.68 -1.12
C LEU A 184 -9.11 13.60 -0.24
N LYS A 185 -9.61 13.98 0.96
CA LYS A 185 -8.83 14.73 1.95
C LYS A 185 -7.63 13.93 2.46
N ILE A 186 -7.81 12.65 2.78
CA ILE A 186 -6.72 11.75 3.21
C ILE A 186 -5.64 11.64 2.11
N ILE A 187 -6.03 11.38 0.88
CA ILE A 187 -5.10 11.31 -0.27
C ILE A 187 -4.35 12.63 -0.45
N ARG A 188 -5.05 13.77 -0.42
CA ARG A 188 -4.43 15.10 -0.51
C ARG A 188 -3.40 15.33 0.59
N ASP A 189 -3.72 14.93 1.82
CA ASP A 189 -2.84 15.14 2.97
C ASP A 189 -1.62 14.20 2.88
N SER A 190 -1.80 12.94 2.45
CA SER A 190 -0.69 12.02 2.14
C SER A 190 0.28 12.59 1.10
N LEU A 191 -0.25 13.18 0.02
CA LEU A 191 0.56 13.81 -1.01
C LEU A 191 1.34 15.02 -0.49
N LYS A 192 0.74 15.81 0.42
CA LYS A 192 1.42 16.95 1.05
C LYS A 192 2.56 16.50 1.96
N GLU A 193 2.36 15.45 2.76
CA GLU A 193 3.41 14.92 3.64
C GLU A 193 4.65 14.48 2.84
N ILE A 194 4.47 13.76 1.75
CA ILE A 194 5.57 13.36 0.86
C ILE A 194 6.28 14.58 0.27
N THR A 195 5.53 15.63 -0.11
CA THR A 195 6.10 16.85 -0.68
C THR A 195 6.87 17.68 0.36
N VAL A 196 6.44 17.66 1.62
CA VAL A 196 7.12 18.38 2.72
C VAL A 196 8.41 17.66 3.13
N VAL A 197 8.39 16.33 3.22
CA VAL A 197 9.60 15.54 3.50
C VAL A 197 10.63 15.69 2.37
N GLY A 198 10.18 15.87 1.12
CA GLY A 198 11.07 16.19 -0.01
C GLY A 198 11.62 17.62 0.00
N ARG A 199 11.00 18.55 0.76
CA ARG A 199 11.42 19.97 0.85
C ARG A 199 12.28 20.29 2.07
N GLY A 200 12.37 19.42 3.05
CA GLY A 200 13.13 19.63 4.30
C GLY A 200 14.65 19.53 4.18
N GLY A 201 15.20 19.45 2.99
CA GLY A 201 16.63 19.25 2.74
C GLY A 201 17.23 20.10 1.64
N ASP A 202 16.75 21.32 1.37
CA ASP A 202 17.57 22.26 0.60
C ASP A 202 16.93 23.67 0.61
N GLN A 203 17.51 24.58 1.39
CA GLN A 203 17.51 26.00 1.05
C GLN A 203 18.76 26.22 0.17
N ASP A 204 18.60 26.15 -1.12
CA ASP A 204 19.21 27.09 -2.07
C ASP A 204 18.78 26.77 -3.52
N ASN A 205 18.22 27.78 -4.15
CA ASN A 205 18.02 28.11 -5.56
C ASN A 205 18.38 27.06 -6.64
N ASP A 206 17.37 26.45 -7.30
CA ASP A 206 17.11 26.67 -8.73
C ASP A 206 15.84 25.93 -9.19
N GLN A 207 15.01 26.63 -9.98
CA GLN A 207 13.74 26.16 -10.50
C GLN A 207 13.93 25.10 -11.61
N VAL A 208 13.99 23.81 -11.23
CA VAL A 208 13.57 22.67 -12.05
C VAL A 208 13.03 21.62 -11.09
N THR A 209 11.75 21.32 -11.17
CA THR A 209 11.07 20.39 -10.26
C THR A 209 11.60 18.96 -10.44
N ASP A 210 12.13 18.34 -9.36
CA ASP A 210 12.62 16.95 -9.33
C ASP A 210 11.52 15.88 -9.64
N GLN A 211 10.31 16.32 -9.94
CA GLN A 211 9.17 15.43 -10.26
C GLN A 211 9.22 14.85 -11.68
N ASP A 212 10.03 15.43 -12.58
CA ASP A 212 10.20 14.97 -13.97
C ASP A 212 11.39 14.02 -14.16
N LYS A 213 12.16 13.73 -13.10
CA LYS A 213 13.35 12.86 -13.21
C LYS A 213 12.99 11.39 -13.01
N SER A 214 13.54 10.54 -13.89
CA SER A 214 13.41 9.09 -13.78
C SER A 214 13.97 8.58 -12.44
N PRO A 215 13.51 7.41 -11.92
CA PRO A 215 14.07 6.79 -10.72
C PRO A 215 15.59 6.65 -10.78
N THR A 216 16.13 6.36 -11.95
CA THR A 216 17.57 6.22 -12.20
C THR A 216 18.30 7.56 -12.06
N GLU A 217 17.75 8.65 -12.59
CA GLU A 217 18.32 10.00 -12.44
C GLU A 217 18.32 10.46 -10.99
N ARG A 218 17.23 10.16 -10.26
CA ARG A 218 17.16 10.42 -8.82
C ARG A 218 18.21 9.63 -8.04
N LEU A 219 18.45 8.37 -8.40
CA LEU A 219 19.50 7.54 -7.79
C LEU A 219 20.90 8.17 -8.05
N LEU A 220 21.17 8.57 -9.29
CA LEU A 220 22.43 9.19 -9.65
C LEU A 220 22.64 10.53 -8.92
N LYS A 221 21.58 11.32 -8.77
CA LYS A 221 21.64 12.60 -8.04
C LYS A 221 22.04 12.39 -6.57
N VAL A 222 21.37 11.48 -5.86
CA VAL A 222 21.66 11.23 -4.43
C VAL A 222 22.98 10.48 -4.21
N MET A 223 23.48 9.79 -5.22
CA MET A 223 24.77 9.11 -5.19
C MET A 223 25.91 10.12 -5.32
N GLY A 224 25.78 11.14 -6.16
CA GLY A 224 26.88 12.06 -6.49
C GLY A 224 28.12 11.31 -6.97
N GLU A 225 29.27 11.63 -6.39
CA GLU A 225 30.56 10.94 -6.64
C GLU A 225 30.88 9.89 -5.55
N ASP A 226 29.95 9.66 -4.61
CA ASP A 226 30.18 8.78 -3.48
C ASP A 226 30.08 7.30 -3.87
N THR A 227 30.83 6.46 -3.13
CA THR A 227 30.71 5.00 -3.18
C THR A 227 29.88 4.52 -1.99
N LEU A 228 28.60 4.17 -2.23
CA LEU A 228 27.60 3.95 -1.20
C LEU A 228 27.08 2.52 -1.19
N ALA A 229 26.73 2.03 0.00
CA ALA A 229 26.02 0.77 0.15
C ALA A 229 24.53 0.96 -0.21
N ALA A 230 23.84 -0.14 -0.57
CA ALA A 230 22.42 -0.10 -0.89
C ALA A 230 21.56 0.54 0.22
N LYS A 231 21.89 0.31 1.50
CA LYS A 231 21.20 0.90 2.64
C LYS A 231 21.36 2.43 2.70
N GLU A 232 22.54 2.93 2.40
CA GLU A 232 22.85 4.36 2.38
C GLU A 232 22.13 5.06 1.21
N LEU A 233 22.10 4.43 0.04
CA LEU A 233 21.35 4.93 -1.12
C LEU A 233 19.86 4.98 -0.85
N MET A 234 19.29 3.93 -0.24
CA MET A 234 17.89 3.90 0.16
C MET A 234 17.56 5.01 1.17
N ALA A 235 18.43 5.24 2.17
CA ALA A 235 18.24 6.30 3.16
C ALA A 235 18.23 7.69 2.50
N ARG A 236 19.17 7.95 1.57
CA ARG A 236 19.20 9.21 0.82
C ARG A 236 18.02 9.42 -0.12
N LEU A 237 17.42 8.32 -0.60
CA LEU A 237 16.20 8.34 -1.44
C LEU A 237 14.91 8.39 -0.62
N GLY A 238 14.98 8.30 0.71
CA GLY A 238 13.80 8.17 1.57
C GLY A 238 13.05 6.84 1.40
N LEU A 239 13.74 5.78 0.94
CA LEU A 239 13.14 4.48 0.67
C LEU A 239 13.43 3.48 1.80
N SER A 240 12.39 2.85 2.33
CA SER A 240 12.50 1.78 3.33
C SER A 240 12.42 0.37 2.72
N HIS A 241 11.77 0.22 1.54
CA HIS A 241 11.50 -1.08 0.95
C HIS A 241 12.59 -1.51 -0.05
N ARG A 242 13.44 -2.45 0.37
CA ARG A 242 14.62 -2.91 -0.39
C ARG A 242 14.30 -3.56 -1.76
N PRO A 243 13.27 -4.39 -1.92
CA PRO A 243 12.90 -4.96 -3.22
C PRO A 243 12.54 -3.89 -4.24
N THR A 244 11.77 -2.89 -3.86
CA THR A 244 11.40 -1.74 -4.71
C THR A 244 12.61 -0.93 -5.13
N PHE A 245 13.48 -0.59 -4.17
CA PHE A 245 14.73 0.09 -4.47
C PHE A 245 15.55 -0.69 -5.50
N ARG A 246 15.68 -2.02 -5.32
CA ARG A 246 16.40 -2.85 -6.29
C ARG A 246 15.74 -2.83 -7.66
N LYS A 247 14.43 -3.04 -7.74
CA LYS A 247 13.70 -3.17 -9.01
C LYS A 247 13.64 -1.86 -9.79
N ASN A 248 13.33 -0.75 -9.11
CA ASN A 248 12.99 0.50 -9.80
C ASN A 248 14.18 1.47 -9.89
N TYR A 249 15.20 1.34 -9.04
CA TYR A 249 16.34 2.26 -9.00
C TYR A 249 17.66 1.55 -9.31
N LEU A 250 18.01 0.52 -8.54
CA LEU A 250 19.33 -0.07 -8.59
C LEU A 250 19.57 -0.94 -9.83
N ASN A 251 18.64 -1.84 -10.15
CA ASN A 251 18.79 -2.74 -11.30
C ASN A 251 18.75 -1.98 -12.62
N PRO A 252 17.80 -1.05 -12.88
CA PRO A 252 17.81 -0.25 -14.10
C PRO A 252 19.11 0.56 -14.27
N ALA A 253 19.64 1.13 -13.18
CA ALA A 253 20.89 1.87 -13.23
C ALA A 253 22.12 0.99 -13.56
N LEU A 254 22.12 -0.26 -13.07
CA LEU A 254 23.14 -1.26 -13.40
C LEU A 254 23.00 -1.79 -14.83
N GLU A 255 21.78 -2.03 -15.30
CA GLU A 255 21.46 -2.51 -16.65
C GLU A 255 21.78 -1.45 -17.71
N SER A 256 21.57 -0.16 -17.37
CA SER A 256 21.92 0.97 -18.21
C SER A 256 23.41 1.39 -18.10
N ASP A 257 24.22 0.61 -17.38
CA ASP A 257 25.66 0.83 -17.21
C ASP A 257 26.04 2.21 -16.61
N LEU A 258 25.10 2.82 -15.88
CA LEU A 258 25.28 4.14 -15.25
C LEU A 258 26.00 4.05 -13.90
N ILE A 259 25.91 2.90 -13.25
CA ILE A 259 26.56 2.59 -11.98
C ILE A 259 27.22 1.20 -12.05
N GLU A 260 28.20 0.98 -11.22
CA GLU A 260 28.86 -0.32 -11.11
C GLU A 260 28.96 -0.83 -9.67
N ARG A 261 29.10 -2.14 -9.54
CA ARG A 261 29.34 -2.84 -8.27
C ARG A 261 30.82 -2.78 -7.91
N THR A 262 31.14 -2.49 -6.65
CA THR A 262 32.54 -2.54 -6.17
C THR A 262 33.08 -3.96 -6.02
N ILE A 263 32.19 -4.96 -5.92
CA ILE A 263 32.55 -6.38 -5.84
C ILE A 263 31.67 -7.15 -6.86
N PRO A 264 31.98 -7.09 -8.16
CA PRO A 264 31.15 -7.68 -9.22
C PRO A 264 30.99 -9.20 -9.06
N ASP A 265 32.07 -9.91 -8.67
CA ASP A 265 32.13 -11.36 -8.54
C ASP A 265 31.30 -11.91 -7.34
N LYS A 266 30.92 -11.02 -6.41
CA LYS A 266 30.10 -11.36 -5.24
C LYS A 266 28.96 -10.37 -5.06
N PRO A 267 27.92 -10.38 -5.93
CA PRO A 267 26.85 -9.37 -5.97
C PRO A 267 26.02 -9.30 -4.69
N ASN A 268 25.98 -10.40 -3.91
CA ASN A 268 25.26 -10.49 -2.64
C ASN A 268 26.15 -10.29 -1.40
N SER A 269 27.41 -9.81 -1.57
CA SER A 269 28.31 -9.52 -0.46
C SER A 269 27.70 -8.47 0.48
N ARG A 270 27.87 -8.66 1.80
CA ARG A 270 27.48 -7.67 2.82
C ARG A 270 28.23 -6.35 2.67
N ASN A 271 29.43 -6.39 2.07
CA ASN A 271 30.29 -5.23 1.82
C ASN A 271 30.08 -4.63 0.42
N GLN A 272 29.07 -5.10 -0.32
CA GLN A 272 28.77 -4.58 -1.65
C GLN A 272 28.40 -3.10 -1.57
N LYS A 273 29.14 -2.27 -2.33
CA LYS A 273 28.83 -0.85 -2.58
C LYS A 273 28.65 -0.61 -4.07
N TYR A 274 28.13 0.56 -4.39
CA TYR A 274 27.87 1.01 -5.75
C TYR A 274 28.50 2.36 -5.94
N ARG A 275 29.03 2.62 -7.13
CA ARG A 275 29.59 3.90 -7.51
C ARG A 275 29.16 4.27 -8.92
N ARG A 276 29.18 5.56 -9.23
CA ARG A 276 28.89 6.05 -10.57
C ARG A 276 29.96 5.58 -11.52
N LYS A 277 29.55 5.20 -12.73
CA LYS A 277 30.50 4.86 -13.79
C LYS A 277 30.78 6.17 -14.56
N ASN A 278 32.01 6.65 -14.51
CA ASN A 278 32.38 7.84 -15.25
C ASN A 278 32.25 7.56 -16.74
N ALA A 279 31.50 8.41 -17.46
CA ALA A 279 31.48 8.36 -18.91
C ALA A 279 32.92 8.57 -19.43
N ARG A 280 33.41 7.59 -20.19
CA ARG A 280 34.64 7.73 -20.93
C ARG A 280 34.45 8.64 -22.13
#